data_13fe347746bf5e64910769c508f8d2d5
#
_entry.id   13fe347746bf5e64910769c508f8d2d5
#
_cell.length_a   1.000
_cell.length_b   1.000
_cell.length_c   1.000
_cell.angle_alpha   90.00
_cell.angle_beta   90.00
_cell.angle_gamma   90.00
#
_symmetry.space_group_name_H-M   'P 1'
#
loop_
_entity.id
_entity.type
_entity.pdbx_description
1 polymer ?
#
loop_
_entity_poly.entity_id
_entity_poly.type
_entity_poly.pdbx_seq_one_letter_code
_entity_poly.pdbx_strand_id
1 'polypeptide(L)'
;MTFPKIPRLLSKRGGTTGWFSFFFPVLLFFCLSWSSCAHTPESLPAPEKNSQVFEADDKIILKAITRIFKDRGFGEPKVELDKSRLETDYVDQGEWRTKAIATVKKISRKEREVTLSVITEQKSSSGWQPKKLLGKEQYEKIFNEIEMQIYREWYKAE
;
A
#
# COMPACT_ATOMS: atom_id res chain seq x y z
N MET A 1 38.71 25.89 -13.43
CA MET A 1 38.21 25.13 -12.27
C MET A 1 38.77 23.73 -12.39
N THR A 2 39.65 23.38 -11.47
CA THR A 2 40.60 22.27 -11.52
C THR A 2 40.05 21.07 -10.79
N PHE A 3 40.06 19.90 -11.46
CA PHE A 3 39.71 18.61 -10.85
C PHE A 3 40.87 18.06 -9.99
N PRO A 4 40.63 17.49 -8.80
CA PRO A 4 41.70 16.81 -8.09
C PRO A 4 41.89 15.36 -8.54
N LYS A 5 43.14 15.04 -8.66
CA LYS A 5 43.79 13.79 -9.10
C LYS A 5 43.72 12.73 -8.01
N ILE A 6 43.32 11.50 -8.35
CA ILE A 6 43.31 10.32 -7.45
C ILE A 6 44.70 9.67 -7.53
N PRO A 7 45.35 9.36 -6.38
CA PRO A 7 46.60 8.59 -6.41
C PRO A 7 46.34 7.08 -6.46
N ARG A 8 47.03 6.40 -7.38
CA ARG A 8 47.22 4.96 -7.41
C ARG A 8 48.17 4.55 -6.32
N LEU A 9 47.88 3.51 -5.57
CA LEU A 9 48.85 2.78 -4.76
C LEU A 9 49.04 1.38 -5.32
N LEU A 10 50.31 1.12 -5.61
CA LEU A 10 50.90 -0.11 -6.12
C LEU A 10 51.04 -1.15 -5.02
N SER A 11 50.77 -2.40 -5.38
CA SER A 11 51.65 -3.57 -5.28
C SER A 11 52.38 -3.84 -3.97
N LYS A 12 52.14 -5.03 -3.41
CA LYS A 12 53.29 -5.88 -2.98
C LYS A 12 52.96 -7.39 -3.13
N ARG A 13 53.80 -8.01 -3.92
CA ARG A 13 53.99 -9.45 -4.04
C ARG A 13 54.59 -10.00 -2.73
N GLY A 14 54.25 -11.22 -2.38
CA GLY A 14 54.93 -12.03 -1.38
C GLY A 14 54.45 -13.46 -1.52
N GLY A 15 55.23 -14.25 -2.22
CA GLY A 15 55.07 -15.66 -2.35
C GLY A 15 55.70 -16.40 -1.18
N THR A 16 55.21 -17.58 -0.87
CA THR A 16 55.99 -18.69 -0.35
C THR A 16 55.32 -20.01 -0.69
N THR A 17 56.11 -20.82 -1.33
CA THR A 17 55.99 -22.23 -1.61
C THR A 17 55.77 -23.06 -0.37
N GLY A 18 54.91 -24.03 -0.43
CA GLY A 18 54.73 -25.06 0.60
C GLY A 18 54.04 -26.28 0.03
N TRP A 19 54.86 -27.13 -0.48
CA TRP A 19 54.70 -28.48 -0.95
C TRP A 19 54.20 -29.39 0.18
N PHE A 20 52.97 -29.92 0.09
CA PHE A 20 52.62 -31.19 0.71
C PHE A 20 51.60 -31.94 -0.15
N SER A 21 52.15 -32.94 -0.81
CA SER A 21 51.46 -34.07 -1.41
C SER A 21 50.81 -34.90 -0.31
N PHE A 22 49.54 -35.16 -0.35
CA PHE A 22 48.97 -36.40 0.14
C PHE A 22 47.63 -36.70 -0.55
N PHE A 23 47.62 -37.80 -1.18
CA PHE A 23 46.51 -38.60 -1.66
C PHE A 23 45.32 -38.65 -0.69
N PHE A 24 44.13 -38.39 -1.14
CA PHE A 24 42.94 -39.13 -0.71
C PHE A 24 41.81 -39.08 -1.75
N PRO A 25 41.06 -40.16 -1.86
CA PRO A 25 40.33 -40.50 -3.07
C PRO A 25 38.94 -39.82 -3.17
N VAL A 26 38.61 -39.58 -4.40
CA VAL A 26 37.29 -39.51 -5.01
C VAL A 26 36.16 -40.07 -4.11
N LEU A 27 35.37 -39.20 -3.55
CA LEU A 27 33.99 -39.50 -3.20
C LEU A 27 33.09 -38.52 -3.92
N LEU A 28 32.61 -39.04 -5.02
CA LEU A 28 31.69 -38.39 -5.94
C LEU A 28 30.35 -38.30 -5.27
N PHE A 29 30.16 -37.29 -4.38
CA PHE A 29 28.84 -36.93 -3.88
C PHE A 29 28.22 -36.00 -4.88
N PHE A 30 27.48 -36.59 -5.77
CA PHE A 30 26.57 -35.97 -6.69
C PHE A 30 25.38 -35.45 -5.87
N CYS A 31 25.57 -34.35 -5.14
CA CYS A 31 24.48 -33.57 -4.59
C CYS A 31 23.78 -32.86 -5.74
N LEU A 32 22.82 -33.55 -6.30
CA LEU A 32 21.74 -32.94 -7.10
C LEU A 32 21.08 -31.89 -6.22
N SER A 33 21.64 -30.69 -6.22
CA SER A 33 20.95 -29.48 -5.75
C SER A 33 19.78 -29.22 -6.67
N TRP A 34 18.67 -29.85 -6.39
CA TRP A 34 17.41 -29.39 -6.90
C TRP A 34 17.17 -28.01 -6.26
N SER A 35 17.67 -26.99 -6.94
CA SER A 35 17.23 -25.61 -6.72
C SER A 35 15.77 -25.56 -7.12
N SER A 36 14.90 -25.97 -6.22
CA SER A 36 13.49 -25.65 -6.27
C SER A 36 13.41 -24.14 -6.18
N CYS A 37 13.36 -23.46 -7.32
CA CYS A 37 12.84 -22.12 -7.39
C CYS A 37 11.39 -22.20 -6.90
N ALA A 38 11.22 -22.14 -5.58
CA ALA A 38 9.93 -21.80 -5.00
C ALA A 38 9.61 -20.41 -5.53
N HIS A 39 8.84 -20.35 -6.61
CA HIS A 39 8.11 -19.16 -6.99
C HIS A 39 7.17 -18.87 -5.80
N THR A 40 7.66 -18.08 -4.87
CA THR A 40 6.80 -17.46 -3.87
C THR A 40 5.76 -16.66 -4.69
N PRO A 41 4.46 -17.01 -4.65
CA PRO A 41 3.47 -16.22 -5.34
C PRO A 41 3.64 -14.81 -4.82
N GLU A 42 3.98 -13.88 -5.71
CA GLU A 42 4.12 -12.47 -5.42
C GLU A 42 2.81 -12.04 -4.74
N SER A 43 2.88 -11.85 -3.43
CA SER A 43 1.71 -11.50 -2.64
C SER A 43 1.19 -10.18 -3.21
N LEU A 44 -0.04 -10.21 -3.75
CA LEU A 44 -0.70 -9.02 -4.24
C LEU A 44 -0.53 -7.90 -3.21
N PRO A 45 -0.08 -6.72 -3.63
CA PRO A 45 0.14 -5.62 -2.69
C PRO A 45 -1.16 -5.35 -1.92
N ALA A 46 -1.09 -5.50 -0.61
CA ALA A 46 -2.23 -5.17 0.25
C ALA A 46 -2.63 -3.71 0.00
N PRO A 47 -3.94 -3.39 -0.04
CA PRO A 47 -4.39 -2.02 -0.23
C PRO A 47 -3.83 -1.14 0.88
N GLU A 48 -3.26 0.00 0.50
CA GLU A 48 -2.74 0.97 1.47
C GLU A 48 -3.89 1.52 2.29
N LYS A 49 -3.77 1.41 3.62
CA LYS A 49 -4.73 1.95 4.59
C LYS A 49 -4.14 3.22 5.18
N ASN A 50 -4.90 4.29 5.10
CA ASN A 50 -4.54 5.57 5.70
C ASN A 50 -5.61 5.95 6.71
N SER A 51 -5.22 6.50 7.85
CA SER A 51 -6.11 6.84 8.95
C SER A 51 -5.91 8.29 9.39
N GLN A 52 -7.03 8.94 9.76
CA GLN A 52 -7.06 10.27 10.37
C GLN A 52 -8.13 10.32 11.45
N VAL A 53 -7.88 11.11 12.49
CA VAL A 53 -8.81 11.30 13.62
C VAL A 53 -9.62 12.57 13.39
N PHE A 54 -10.94 12.49 13.63
CA PHE A 54 -11.89 13.59 13.54
C PHE A 54 -12.70 13.73 14.84
N GLU A 55 -13.00 14.96 15.21
CA GLU A 55 -13.89 15.28 16.33
C GLU A 55 -15.32 15.46 15.80
N ALA A 56 -16.04 14.35 15.60
CA ALA A 56 -17.43 14.35 15.17
C ALA A 56 -18.13 13.04 15.52
N ASP A 57 -19.46 13.05 15.48
CA ASP A 57 -20.26 11.85 15.67
C ASP A 57 -20.22 10.95 14.43
N ASP A 58 -20.36 9.62 14.66
CA ASP A 58 -20.35 8.60 13.60
C ASP A 58 -21.27 8.96 12.44
N LYS A 59 -22.50 9.44 12.72
CA LYS A 59 -23.48 9.80 11.70
C LYS A 59 -23.02 10.93 10.79
N ILE A 60 -22.39 11.96 11.36
CA ILE A 60 -21.88 13.11 10.61
C ILE A 60 -20.70 12.66 9.74
N ILE A 61 -19.77 11.89 10.30
CA ILE A 61 -18.61 11.36 9.57
C ILE A 61 -19.06 10.46 8.42
N LEU A 62 -19.94 9.48 8.67
CA LEU A 62 -20.43 8.57 7.63
C LEU A 62 -21.16 9.33 6.51
N LYS A 63 -21.92 10.38 6.84
CA LYS A 63 -22.59 11.23 5.86
C LYS A 63 -21.59 12.04 5.03
N ALA A 64 -20.56 12.60 5.68
CA ALA A 64 -19.49 13.31 4.99
C ALA A 64 -18.73 12.41 4.02
N ILE A 65 -18.31 11.21 4.46
CA ILE A 65 -17.61 10.24 3.62
C ILE A 65 -18.49 9.80 2.44
N THR A 66 -19.78 9.53 2.69
CA THR A 66 -20.73 9.17 1.63
C THR A 66 -20.75 10.24 0.53
N ARG A 67 -20.78 11.52 0.91
CA ARG A 67 -20.78 12.62 -0.04
C ARG A 67 -19.49 12.68 -0.84
N ILE A 68 -18.35 12.61 -0.16
CA ILE A 68 -17.03 12.67 -0.81
C ILE A 68 -16.81 11.48 -1.75
N PHE A 69 -17.24 10.27 -1.39
CA PHE A 69 -17.13 9.12 -2.28
C PHE A 69 -17.93 9.28 -3.57
N LYS A 70 -19.15 9.84 -3.48
CA LYS A 70 -19.97 10.19 -4.65
C LYS A 70 -19.31 11.28 -5.50
N ASP A 71 -18.89 12.37 -4.88
CA ASP A 71 -18.31 13.52 -5.57
C ASP A 71 -17.00 13.18 -6.27
N ARG A 72 -16.24 12.20 -5.74
CA ARG A 72 -15.01 11.67 -6.36
C ARG A 72 -15.24 10.56 -7.37
N GLY A 73 -16.48 10.13 -7.58
CA GLY A 73 -16.80 9.09 -8.56
C GLY A 73 -16.44 7.67 -8.10
N PHE A 74 -16.27 7.43 -6.79
CA PHE A 74 -16.09 6.07 -6.26
C PHE A 74 -17.40 5.25 -6.26
N GLY A 75 -18.51 5.83 -6.67
CA GLY A 75 -19.83 5.22 -6.73
C GLY A 75 -20.69 5.47 -5.49
N GLU A 76 -21.80 4.77 -5.42
CA GLU A 76 -22.75 4.86 -4.31
C GLU A 76 -22.29 3.96 -3.15
N PRO A 77 -21.96 4.53 -1.97
CA PRO A 77 -21.51 3.68 -0.86
C PRO A 77 -22.69 2.99 -0.17
N LYS A 78 -22.48 1.73 0.15
CA LYS A 78 -23.32 0.95 1.05
C LYS A 78 -22.85 1.19 2.48
N VAL A 79 -23.76 1.63 3.35
CA VAL A 79 -23.46 1.97 4.74
C VAL A 79 -23.89 0.83 5.65
N GLU A 80 -22.93 0.20 6.35
CA GLU A 80 -23.17 -0.80 7.39
C GLU A 80 -23.02 -0.12 8.75
N LEU A 81 -24.12 0.40 9.29
CA LEU A 81 -24.13 1.17 10.55
C LEU A 81 -23.62 0.33 11.74
N ASP A 82 -23.97 -0.94 11.81
CA ASP A 82 -23.56 -1.86 12.90
C ASP A 82 -22.05 -2.05 12.96
N LYS A 83 -21.38 -1.92 11.82
CA LYS A 83 -19.93 -2.05 11.70
C LYS A 83 -19.21 -0.71 11.57
N SER A 84 -19.96 0.40 11.57
CA SER A 84 -19.43 1.74 11.27
C SER A 84 -18.53 1.73 10.03
N ARG A 85 -19.01 1.11 8.95
CA ARG A 85 -18.28 0.90 7.70
C ARG A 85 -19.09 1.37 6.50
N LEU A 86 -18.37 1.97 5.55
CA LEU A 86 -18.87 2.22 4.20
C LEU A 86 -18.04 1.44 3.19
N GLU A 87 -18.70 0.96 2.16
CA GLU A 87 -18.05 0.27 1.07
C GLU A 87 -18.79 0.54 -0.23
N THR A 88 -18.07 0.86 -1.31
CA THR A 88 -18.65 0.98 -2.65
C THR A 88 -18.53 -0.33 -3.41
N ASP A 89 -19.38 -0.53 -4.39
CA ASP A 89 -19.11 -1.54 -5.41
C ASP A 89 -17.94 -1.07 -6.29
N TYR A 90 -17.40 -1.96 -7.12
CA TYR A 90 -16.43 -1.54 -8.13
C TYR A 90 -17.09 -0.65 -9.17
N VAL A 91 -16.48 0.49 -9.44
CA VAL A 91 -16.85 1.39 -10.53
C VAL A 91 -15.88 1.19 -11.68
N ASP A 92 -16.40 0.69 -12.80
CA ASP A 92 -15.62 0.43 -14.00
C ASP A 92 -15.41 1.71 -14.80
N GLN A 93 -14.17 1.96 -15.19
CA GLN A 93 -13.73 3.10 -16.01
C GLN A 93 -12.86 2.59 -17.17
N GLY A 94 -13.43 1.75 -18.03
CA GLY A 94 -12.74 1.14 -19.17
C GLY A 94 -11.75 0.06 -18.74
N GLU A 95 -10.46 0.34 -18.81
CA GLU A 95 -9.41 -0.60 -18.41
C GLU A 95 -9.15 -0.63 -16.91
N TRP A 96 -9.81 0.24 -16.16
CA TRP A 96 -9.63 0.39 -14.72
C TRP A 96 -10.95 0.18 -13.99
N ARG A 97 -10.87 -0.31 -12.78
CA ARG A 97 -11.98 -0.26 -11.84
C ARG A 97 -11.50 0.12 -10.45
N THR A 98 -12.35 0.82 -9.72
CA THR A 98 -12.01 1.35 -8.41
C THR A 98 -13.10 1.04 -7.40
N LYS A 99 -12.71 0.71 -6.18
CA LYS A 99 -13.57 0.45 -5.03
C LYS A 99 -13.01 1.21 -3.83
N ALA A 100 -13.87 1.87 -3.07
CA ALA A 100 -13.50 2.60 -1.86
C ALA A 100 -14.13 1.98 -0.63
N ILE A 101 -13.36 1.92 0.46
CA ILE A 101 -13.78 1.39 1.75
C ILE A 101 -13.39 2.41 2.81
N ALA A 102 -14.31 2.72 3.71
CA ALA A 102 -14.05 3.52 4.90
C ALA A 102 -14.53 2.78 6.15
N THR A 103 -13.74 2.83 7.21
CA THR A 103 -14.09 2.28 8.53
C THR A 103 -13.94 3.39 9.56
N VAL A 104 -14.94 3.55 10.41
CA VAL A 104 -14.96 4.53 11.49
C VAL A 104 -14.84 3.79 12.82
N LYS A 105 -13.79 4.09 13.59
CA LYS A 105 -13.53 3.49 14.89
C LYS A 105 -13.64 4.54 15.98
N LYS A 106 -14.43 4.29 17.01
CA LYS A 106 -14.53 5.16 18.18
C LYS A 106 -13.26 5.07 19.01
N ILE A 107 -12.56 6.21 19.19
CA ILE A 107 -11.39 6.34 20.07
C ILE A 107 -11.80 6.87 21.44
N SER A 108 -12.56 7.97 21.45
CA SER A 108 -13.04 8.59 22.67
C SER A 108 -14.53 9.00 22.57
N ARG A 109 -15.03 9.77 23.54
CA ARG A 109 -16.41 10.27 23.49
C ARG A 109 -16.64 11.20 22.27
N LYS A 110 -15.63 11.98 21.88
CA LYS A 110 -15.74 12.96 20.80
C LYS A 110 -14.97 12.58 19.54
N GLU A 111 -13.97 11.69 19.64
CA GLU A 111 -13.04 11.39 18.57
C GLU A 111 -13.33 10.05 17.90
N ARG A 112 -13.17 10.07 16.58
CA ARG A 112 -13.30 8.90 15.68
C ARG A 112 -12.09 8.83 14.77
N GLU A 113 -11.52 7.65 14.69
CA GLU A 113 -10.51 7.32 13.68
C GLU A 113 -11.20 6.82 12.42
N VAL A 114 -10.97 7.50 11.32
CA VAL A 114 -11.42 7.08 9.99
C VAL A 114 -10.24 6.45 9.26
N THR A 115 -10.40 5.21 8.85
CA THR A 115 -9.43 4.52 7.99
C THR A 115 -10.01 4.38 6.59
N LEU A 116 -9.27 4.84 5.59
CA LEU A 116 -9.62 4.74 4.18
C LEU A 116 -8.76 3.70 3.46
N SER A 117 -9.39 2.98 2.53
CA SER A 117 -8.71 2.07 1.62
C SER A 117 -9.35 2.20 0.24
N VAL A 118 -8.57 2.59 -0.76
CA VAL A 118 -9.00 2.65 -2.15
C VAL A 118 -8.28 1.57 -2.93
N ILE A 119 -9.05 0.66 -3.49
CA ILE A 119 -8.56 -0.46 -4.29
C ILE A 119 -8.78 -0.10 -5.75
N THR A 120 -7.71 -0.06 -6.52
CA THR A 120 -7.78 0.15 -7.96
C THR A 120 -7.20 -1.06 -8.67
N GLU A 121 -7.88 -1.53 -9.70
CA GLU A 121 -7.45 -2.67 -10.50
C GLU A 121 -7.43 -2.29 -11.98
N GLN A 122 -6.46 -2.85 -12.69
CA GLN A 122 -6.30 -2.71 -14.14
C GLN A 122 -6.65 -4.02 -14.84
N LYS A 123 -7.39 -3.93 -15.92
CA LYS A 123 -7.71 -5.07 -16.78
C LYS A 123 -6.46 -5.53 -17.51
N SER A 124 -6.18 -6.83 -17.44
CA SER A 124 -5.09 -7.48 -18.16
C SER A 124 -5.61 -8.72 -18.90
N SER A 125 -4.75 -9.37 -19.68
CA SER A 125 -5.10 -10.63 -20.37
C SER A 125 -5.47 -11.78 -19.41
N SER A 126 -4.97 -11.73 -18.17
CA SER A 126 -5.24 -12.72 -17.11
C SER A 126 -6.39 -12.31 -16.16
N GLY A 127 -7.08 -11.19 -16.43
CA GLY A 127 -8.15 -10.66 -15.57
C GLY A 127 -7.78 -9.35 -14.90
N TRP A 128 -8.51 -8.98 -13.84
CA TRP A 128 -8.28 -7.76 -13.08
C TRP A 128 -7.07 -7.90 -12.15
N GLN A 129 -6.15 -6.96 -12.22
CA GLN A 129 -4.93 -6.95 -11.41
C GLN A 129 -4.87 -5.68 -10.55
N PRO A 130 -4.61 -5.82 -9.24
CA PRO A 130 -4.52 -4.66 -8.35
C PRO A 130 -3.33 -3.79 -8.74
N LYS A 131 -3.54 -2.48 -8.68
CA LYS A 131 -2.54 -1.45 -8.93
C LYS A 131 -2.60 -0.42 -7.81
N LYS A 132 -1.43 0.05 -7.39
CA LYS A 132 -1.34 1.14 -6.42
C LYS A 132 -1.34 2.47 -7.18
N LEU A 133 -2.49 3.16 -7.19
CA LEU A 133 -2.61 4.48 -7.82
C LEU A 133 -2.62 5.64 -6.80
N LEU A 134 -3.12 5.40 -5.58
CA LEU A 134 -3.19 6.43 -4.56
C LEU A 134 -1.95 6.35 -3.65
N GLY A 135 -1.21 7.43 -3.58
CA GLY A 135 -0.16 7.64 -2.62
C GLY A 135 -0.65 8.45 -1.41
N LYS A 136 0.23 8.70 -0.45
CA LYS A 136 -0.08 9.41 0.78
C LYS A 136 -0.74 10.77 0.55
N GLU A 137 -0.23 11.57 -0.39
CA GLU A 137 -0.77 12.90 -0.71
C GLU A 137 -2.22 12.86 -1.21
N GLN A 138 -2.60 11.83 -1.97
CA GLN A 138 -3.96 11.67 -2.44
C GLN A 138 -4.92 11.35 -1.30
N TYR A 139 -4.49 10.51 -0.35
CA TYR A 139 -5.26 10.23 0.86
C TYR A 139 -5.42 11.47 1.73
N GLU A 140 -4.37 12.26 1.92
CA GLU A 140 -4.43 13.54 2.65
C GLU A 140 -5.45 14.50 2.04
N LYS A 141 -5.51 14.59 0.71
CA LYS A 141 -6.53 15.40 0.02
C LYS A 141 -7.95 14.90 0.29
N ILE A 142 -8.16 13.57 0.29
CA ILE A 142 -9.47 13.00 0.60
C ILE A 142 -9.86 13.31 2.05
N PHE A 143 -8.94 13.16 3.00
CA PHE A 143 -9.20 13.47 4.40
C PHE A 143 -9.53 14.95 4.63
N ASN A 144 -8.81 15.85 3.99
CA ASN A 144 -9.11 17.30 4.06
C ASN A 144 -10.51 17.63 3.51
N GLU A 145 -10.92 16.98 2.44
CA GLU A 145 -12.29 17.15 1.90
C GLU A 145 -13.35 16.57 2.84
N ILE A 146 -13.08 15.44 3.48
CA ILE A 146 -13.96 14.85 4.50
C ILE A 146 -14.10 15.81 5.68
N GLU A 147 -13.01 16.39 6.17
CA GLU A 147 -13.02 17.38 7.25
C GLU A 147 -13.89 18.60 6.89
N MET A 148 -13.66 19.18 5.72
CA MET A 148 -14.49 20.29 5.23
C MET A 148 -15.96 19.91 5.11
N GLN A 149 -16.27 18.68 4.71
CA GLN A 149 -17.65 18.22 4.62
C GLN A 149 -18.27 17.97 6.00
N ILE A 150 -17.52 17.50 6.99
CA ILE A 150 -17.94 17.39 8.39
C ILE A 150 -18.40 18.77 8.92
N TYR A 151 -17.59 19.81 8.70
CA TYR A 151 -17.98 21.18 9.09
C TYR A 151 -19.29 21.62 8.41
N ARG A 152 -19.44 21.35 7.11
CA ARG A 152 -20.68 21.68 6.38
C ARG A 152 -21.91 20.95 6.91
N GLU A 153 -21.77 19.69 7.32
CA GLU A 153 -22.87 18.92 7.88
C GLU A 153 -23.25 19.40 9.30
N TRP A 154 -22.29 19.88 10.09
CA TRP A 154 -22.57 20.50 11.39
C TRP A 154 -23.42 21.76 11.25
N TYR A 155 -23.01 22.69 10.38
CA TYR A 155 -23.77 23.95 10.17
C TYR A 155 -25.18 23.74 9.60
N LYS A 156 -25.46 22.59 9.01
CA LYS A 156 -26.81 22.26 8.55
C LYS A 156 -27.66 21.62 9.63
N ALA A 157 -27.08 21.15 10.70
CA ALA A 157 -27.79 20.48 11.79
C ALA A 157 -28.21 21.45 12.92
N GLU A 158 -27.69 22.70 12.91
CA GLU A 158 -28.13 23.81 13.75
C GLU A 158 -29.32 24.52 13.11
#